data_932d3ca48e44da782d6bdb5a9a10c800
#
_entry.id   932d3ca48e44da782d6bdb5a9a10c800
#
_cell.length_a   1.000
_cell.length_b   1.000
_cell.length_c   1.000
_cell.angle_alpha   90.00
_cell.angle_beta   90.00
_cell.angle_gamma   90.00
#
_symmetry.space_group_name_H-M   'P 1'
#
loop_
_entity.id
_entity.type
_entity.pdbx_description
1 polymer ?
#
loop_
_entity_poly.entity_id
_entity_poly.type
_entity_poly.pdbx_seq_one_letter_code
_entity_poly.pdbx_strand_id
1 'polypeptide(L)'
;MGILARDGCELTPRAEEAEVLVVNTCSFIEAAQKESVDAILEMAEHKKFGAAKKLIVAGCLVERYREQILEQVPEVDAVVGTGEVERILEAVHGDLRMLPAEPPTFLYHDFTPRMVTTPKHTAYIKIAEGCDHPCTFCIIPELRGKFRSRRFESVVREAENLAAAGAREITLIGQDTTSYGEDLGLRDGLAQLLAKLAQVRDLLWVRFLYAYPNRITQELLDTIAAHPRLANYIDMPLQHASRKVLARMKRGANGDAFLDLLERMRKTIPGVSLRTSFIVGFPGETEADFRELCDFVKAAKLDWMGVFEYSDVDHAKSYALDEKVDAETIADRRDRLMALQKRISKESLRAKYRRVKNETFLALVEGPSKENPMVWEARLEGMAPEIDGKLYLTDIELPGGDVAEAGDAVRVEITKSEAYDLIGRAVEILPRPAERAVANVPFIAAVPAEGKPHRIATGAPLRVLG
;
A
#
# COMPACT_ATOMS: atom_id res chain seq x y z
N MET A 1 10.01 7.89 12.01
CA MET A 1 11.33 8.11 11.40
C MET A 1 11.59 9.61 11.15
N GLY A 2 10.84 10.33 10.32
CA GLY A 2 11.09 11.75 10.02
C GLY A 2 11.15 12.66 11.25
N ILE A 3 10.26 12.48 12.22
CA ILE A 3 10.26 13.24 13.49
C ILE A 3 11.56 12.99 14.26
N LEU A 4 12.00 11.72 14.37
CA LEU A 4 13.23 11.33 15.03
C LEU A 4 14.47 11.92 14.34
N ALA A 5 14.54 11.81 13.01
CA ALA A 5 15.64 12.38 12.25
C ALA A 5 15.72 13.91 12.37
N ARG A 6 14.57 14.62 12.42
CA ARG A 6 14.53 16.08 12.65
C ARG A 6 15.01 16.48 14.03
N ASP A 7 14.79 15.61 15.03
CA ASP A 7 15.27 15.80 16.40
C ASP A 7 16.77 15.49 16.55
N GLY A 8 17.43 15.09 15.46
CA GLY A 8 18.88 14.79 15.45
C GLY A 8 19.21 13.32 15.76
N CYS A 9 18.23 12.42 15.80
CA CYS A 9 18.49 10.99 15.94
C CYS A 9 19.12 10.41 14.67
N GLU A 10 20.18 9.64 14.81
CA GLU A 10 20.77 8.86 13.72
C GLU A 10 19.98 7.56 13.53
N LEU A 11 19.46 7.31 12.35
CA LEU A 11 18.73 6.09 12.03
C LEU A 11 19.68 5.05 11.42
N THR A 12 19.68 3.84 11.98
CA THR A 12 20.48 2.71 11.49
C THR A 12 19.59 1.51 11.14
N PRO A 13 19.91 0.77 10.08
CA PRO A 13 19.22 -0.49 9.77
C PRO A 13 19.68 -1.66 10.65
N ARG A 14 20.72 -1.46 11.49
CA ARG A 14 21.37 -2.50 12.29
C ARG A 14 20.95 -2.37 13.75
N ALA A 15 20.13 -3.34 14.22
CA ALA A 15 19.62 -3.32 15.60
C ALA A 15 20.72 -3.40 16.64
N GLU A 16 21.80 -4.14 16.36
CA GLU A 16 22.96 -4.32 17.25
C GLU A 16 23.75 -3.04 17.52
N GLU A 17 23.62 -2.02 16.67
CA GLU A 17 24.29 -0.73 16.83
C GLU A 17 23.41 0.35 17.47
N ALA A 18 22.12 0.04 17.65
CA ALA A 18 21.15 1.03 18.09
C ALA A 18 21.13 1.17 19.62
N GLU A 19 21.01 2.39 20.13
CA GLU A 19 20.73 2.68 21.53
C GLU A 19 19.22 2.60 21.84
N VAL A 20 18.36 2.86 20.85
CA VAL A 20 16.90 2.80 20.95
C VAL A 20 16.36 1.97 19.80
N LEU A 21 15.54 0.98 20.12
CA LEU A 21 14.84 0.13 19.17
C LEU A 21 13.37 0.56 19.08
N VAL A 22 12.86 0.76 17.87
CA VAL A 22 11.47 1.12 17.64
C VAL A 22 10.83 0.10 16.70
N VAL A 23 9.86 -0.66 17.20
CA VAL A 23 9.09 -1.65 16.41
C VAL A 23 7.75 -1.06 16.05
N ASN A 24 7.52 -0.84 14.74
CA ASN A 24 6.21 -0.43 14.23
C ASN A 24 5.38 -1.67 13.89
N THR A 25 4.21 -1.80 14.50
CA THR A 25 3.42 -3.03 14.51
C THR A 25 2.13 -2.92 13.73
N CYS A 26 1.66 -4.08 13.23
CA CYS A 26 0.34 -4.27 12.65
C CYS A 26 -0.50 -5.20 13.54
N SER A 27 -1.83 -5.04 13.48
CA SER A 27 -2.78 -5.90 14.22
C SER A 27 -4.05 -6.18 13.42
N PHE A 28 -3.97 -6.08 12.08
CA PHE A 28 -5.15 -6.20 11.23
C PHE A 28 -5.58 -7.65 11.00
N ILE A 29 -4.62 -8.55 10.81
CA ILE A 29 -4.83 -10.00 10.64
C ILE A 29 -3.89 -10.76 11.57
N GLU A 30 -4.23 -12.01 11.90
CA GLU A 30 -3.45 -12.85 12.81
C GLU A 30 -1.99 -13.03 12.38
N ALA A 31 -1.76 -13.26 11.08
CA ALA A 31 -0.39 -13.39 10.56
C ALA A 31 0.46 -12.14 10.81
N ALA A 32 -0.11 -10.94 10.63
CA ALA A 32 0.59 -9.68 10.88
C ALA A 32 0.76 -9.39 12.38
N GLN A 33 -0.17 -9.87 13.23
CA GLN A 33 0.01 -9.81 14.68
C GLN A 33 1.18 -10.69 15.12
N LYS A 34 1.23 -11.93 14.63
CA LYS A 34 2.32 -12.86 14.92
C LYS A 34 3.67 -12.28 14.49
N GLU A 35 3.78 -11.79 13.25
CA GLU A 35 5.00 -11.12 12.77
C GLU A 35 5.41 -9.95 13.66
N SER A 36 4.44 -9.14 14.11
CA SER A 36 4.69 -8.03 15.03
C SER A 36 5.21 -8.50 16.38
N VAL A 37 4.63 -9.55 16.95
CA VAL A 37 5.08 -10.14 18.21
C VAL A 37 6.48 -10.75 18.06
N ASP A 38 6.72 -11.52 17.00
CA ASP A 38 8.03 -12.10 16.71
C ASP A 38 9.11 -11.00 16.60
N ALA A 39 8.82 -9.90 15.90
CA ALA A 39 9.72 -8.75 15.80
C ALA A 39 9.97 -8.06 17.15
N ILE A 40 8.95 -7.94 18.01
CA ILE A 40 9.13 -7.39 19.36
C ILE A 40 10.06 -8.28 20.19
N LEU A 41 9.88 -9.60 20.15
CA LEU A 41 10.69 -10.55 20.87
C LEU A 41 12.16 -10.55 20.38
N GLU A 42 12.37 -10.49 19.06
CA GLU A 42 13.69 -10.35 18.47
C GLU A 42 14.40 -9.08 18.96
N MET A 43 13.72 -7.95 18.96
CA MET A 43 14.28 -6.68 19.45
C MET A 43 14.49 -6.70 20.97
N ALA A 44 13.67 -7.42 21.73
CA ALA A 44 13.90 -7.62 23.16
C ALA A 44 15.21 -8.38 23.44
N GLU A 45 15.56 -9.37 22.62
CA GLU A 45 16.86 -10.05 22.71
C GLU A 45 18.03 -9.10 22.40
N HIS A 46 17.91 -8.24 21.39
CA HIS A 46 18.91 -7.21 21.12
C HIS A 46 19.08 -6.21 22.27
N LYS A 47 18.01 -5.92 23.02
CA LYS A 47 18.11 -5.10 24.25
C LYS A 47 18.81 -5.83 25.38
N LYS A 48 18.55 -7.13 25.58
CA LYS A 48 19.19 -7.92 26.64
C LYS A 48 20.71 -8.10 26.46
N PHE A 49 21.12 -8.36 25.21
CA PHE A 49 22.48 -8.79 24.91
C PHE A 49 23.27 -7.79 24.05
N GLY A 50 22.64 -6.71 23.58
CA GLY A 50 23.24 -5.70 22.73
C GLY A 50 23.48 -4.35 23.42
N ALA A 51 23.64 -3.30 22.62
CA ALA A 51 23.84 -1.93 23.03
C ALA A 51 22.56 -1.15 23.37
N ALA A 52 21.40 -1.69 23.00
CA ALA A 52 20.14 -1.00 23.13
C ALA A 52 19.72 -0.80 24.60
N LYS A 53 19.35 0.42 24.92
CA LYS A 53 18.88 0.84 26.25
C LYS A 53 17.38 0.91 26.35
N LYS A 54 16.71 1.17 25.20
CA LYS A 54 15.25 1.31 25.13
C LYS A 54 14.67 0.48 23.97
N LEU A 55 13.52 -0.15 24.23
CA LEU A 55 12.66 -0.81 23.26
C LEU A 55 11.28 -0.15 23.30
N ILE A 56 10.87 0.43 22.19
CA ILE A 56 9.60 1.11 22.02
C ILE A 56 8.76 0.34 21.01
N VAL A 57 7.53 0.03 21.38
CA VAL A 57 6.56 -0.60 20.47
C VAL A 57 5.53 0.43 20.03
N ALA A 58 5.32 0.58 18.73
CA ALA A 58 4.41 1.56 18.17
C ALA A 58 3.40 0.92 17.20
N GLY A 59 2.27 1.56 16.98
CA GLY A 59 1.32 1.20 15.92
C GLY A 59 0.08 0.45 16.37
N CYS A 60 -0.54 -0.32 15.44
CA CYS A 60 -1.88 -0.88 15.64
C CYS A 60 -1.97 -1.95 16.73
N LEU A 61 -0.90 -2.72 16.97
CA LEU A 61 -0.91 -3.72 18.05
C LEU A 61 -1.03 -3.05 19.42
N VAL A 62 -0.43 -1.88 19.58
CA VAL A 62 -0.53 -1.08 20.81
C VAL A 62 -1.95 -0.61 21.08
N GLU A 63 -2.74 -0.26 20.05
CA GLU A 63 -4.14 0.14 20.26
C GLU A 63 -5.00 -0.97 20.88
N ARG A 64 -4.65 -2.23 20.62
CA ARG A 64 -5.39 -3.38 21.13
C ARG A 64 -4.87 -3.93 22.45
N TYR A 65 -3.55 -3.98 22.61
CA TYR A 65 -2.90 -4.81 23.62
C TYR A 65 -1.88 -4.03 24.45
N ARG A 66 -2.08 -2.72 24.61
CA ARG A 66 -1.16 -1.78 25.27
C ARG A 66 -0.62 -2.30 26.62
N GLU A 67 -1.52 -2.65 27.53
CA GLU A 67 -1.16 -3.15 28.88
C GLU A 67 -0.51 -4.53 28.78
N GLN A 68 -1.07 -5.42 27.98
CA GLN A 68 -0.58 -6.80 27.81
C GLN A 68 0.83 -6.84 27.23
N ILE A 69 1.18 -5.95 26.29
CA ILE A 69 2.53 -5.84 25.75
C ILE A 69 3.53 -5.53 26.88
N LEU A 70 3.21 -4.56 27.76
CA LEU A 70 4.07 -4.15 28.87
C LEU A 70 4.16 -5.21 29.97
N GLU A 71 3.12 -6.01 30.17
CA GLU A 71 3.09 -7.09 31.15
C GLU A 71 3.84 -8.33 30.65
N GLN A 72 3.63 -8.73 29.41
CA GLN A 72 4.16 -9.98 28.85
C GLN A 72 5.60 -9.84 28.33
N VAL A 73 6.02 -8.62 27.93
CA VAL A 73 7.37 -8.34 27.45
C VAL A 73 7.99 -7.22 28.31
N PRO A 74 8.56 -7.55 29.50
CA PRO A 74 9.12 -6.56 30.42
C PRO A 74 10.25 -5.70 29.85
N GLU A 75 10.87 -6.15 28.76
CA GLU A 75 11.91 -5.44 28.03
C GLU A 75 11.40 -4.20 27.29
N VAL A 76 10.08 -4.13 27.03
CA VAL A 76 9.47 -2.95 26.41
C VAL A 76 9.40 -1.80 27.39
N ASP A 77 10.05 -0.69 27.04
CA ASP A 77 10.10 0.50 27.89
C ASP A 77 8.94 1.45 27.66
N ALA A 78 8.45 1.54 26.43
CA ALA A 78 7.33 2.42 26.09
C ALA A 78 6.48 1.87 24.94
N VAL A 79 5.19 2.26 24.94
CA VAL A 79 4.22 1.95 23.90
C VAL A 79 3.60 3.23 23.35
N VAL A 80 3.43 3.31 22.00
CA VAL A 80 2.94 4.48 21.28
C VAL A 80 1.83 4.05 20.32
N GLY A 81 0.61 4.51 20.55
CA GLY A 81 -0.55 4.20 19.73
C GLY A 81 -0.57 4.89 18.38
N THR A 82 -1.56 4.57 17.55
CA THR A 82 -1.71 5.14 16.19
C THR A 82 -2.05 6.63 16.20
N GLY A 83 -2.71 7.11 17.26
CA GLY A 83 -3.01 8.53 17.48
C GLY A 83 -1.86 9.34 18.07
N GLU A 84 -0.80 8.68 18.52
CA GLU A 84 0.26 9.27 19.34
C GLU A 84 1.60 9.44 18.59
N VAL A 85 1.57 9.44 17.26
CA VAL A 85 2.78 9.47 16.41
C VAL A 85 3.70 10.67 16.72
N GLU A 86 3.14 11.83 17.05
CA GLU A 86 3.89 13.05 17.38
C GLU A 86 4.60 12.95 18.74
N ARG A 87 4.14 12.05 19.61
CA ARG A 87 4.69 11.82 20.95
C ARG A 87 5.84 10.80 20.98
N ILE A 88 6.29 10.34 19.81
CA ILE A 88 7.41 9.37 19.72
C ILE A 88 8.67 9.91 20.42
N LEU A 89 8.93 11.22 20.44
CA LEU A 89 10.05 11.82 21.13
C LEU A 89 9.94 11.70 22.64
N GLU A 90 8.73 11.80 23.21
CA GLU A 90 8.50 11.56 24.63
C GLU A 90 8.84 10.11 25.02
N ALA A 91 8.53 9.14 24.15
CA ALA A 91 8.92 7.75 24.38
C ALA A 91 10.43 7.52 24.27
N VAL A 92 11.12 8.22 23.35
CA VAL A 92 12.57 8.09 23.16
C VAL A 92 13.33 8.74 24.30
N HIS A 93 13.02 9.98 24.67
CA HIS A 93 13.77 10.78 25.64
C HIS A 93 13.20 10.72 27.06
N GLY A 94 11.90 10.42 27.19
CA GLY A 94 11.21 10.39 28.48
C GLY A 94 11.35 9.07 29.22
N ASP A 95 10.89 9.06 30.48
CA ASP A 95 10.82 7.87 31.35
C ASP A 95 9.39 7.28 31.43
N LEU A 96 8.47 7.81 30.63
CA LEU A 96 7.07 7.37 30.62
C LEU A 96 6.94 6.02 29.91
N ARG A 97 6.60 5.01 30.68
CA ARG A 97 6.41 3.64 30.19
C ARG A 97 5.14 3.49 29.34
N MET A 98 4.11 4.24 29.70
CA MET A 98 2.82 4.23 28.99
C MET A 98 2.30 5.65 28.87
N LEU A 99 2.18 6.11 27.65
CA LEU A 99 1.47 7.35 27.35
C LEU A 99 -0.04 7.13 27.58
N PRO A 100 -0.80 8.11 28.11
CA PRO A 100 -2.25 8.02 28.14
C PRO A 100 -2.80 7.72 26.75
N ALA A 101 -3.70 6.74 26.66
CA ALA A 101 -4.33 6.42 25.37
C ALA A 101 -5.15 7.60 24.89
N GLU A 102 -4.83 8.10 23.72
CA GLU A 102 -5.59 9.16 23.04
C GLU A 102 -6.36 8.57 21.85
N PRO A 103 -7.58 9.07 21.58
CA PRO A 103 -8.29 8.68 20.37
C PRO A 103 -7.40 8.89 19.14
N PRO A 104 -7.44 8.01 18.15
CA PRO A 104 -6.59 8.11 16.96
C PRO A 104 -7.05 9.28 16.04
N THR A 105 -6.73 10.50 16.44
CA THR A 105 -7.10 11.75 15.73
C THR A 105 -5.99 12.28 14.83
N PHE A 106 -4.78 11.78 14.95
CA PHE A 106 -3.63 12.26 14.18
C PHE A 106 -3.86 12.13 12.67
N LEU A 107 -3.52 13.22 11.95
CA LEU A 107 -3.45 13.28 10.48
C LEU A 107 -2.10 13.85 10.05
N TYR A 108 -1.50 13.25 9.05
CA TYR A 108 -0.29 13.80 8.43
C TYR A 108 -0.58 15.15 7.74
N HIS A 109 0.43 16.01 7.72
CA HIS A 109 0.42 17.28 7.02
C HIS A 109 1.63 17.38 6.08
N ASP A 110 1.60 18.30 5.14
CA ASP A 110 2.72 18.60 4.22
C ASP A 110 4.00 19.06 4.91
N PHE A 111 3.90 19.57 6.13
CA PHE A 111 5.03 19.95 6.99
C PHE A 111 5.40 18.89 8.05
N THR A 112 4.69 17.77 8.14
CA THR A 112 5.09 16.66 9.01
C THR A 112 6.42 16.10 8.49
N PRO A 113 7.47 16.04 9.34
CA PRO A 113 8.76 15.53 8.91
C PRO A 113 8.64 14.10 8.38
N ARG A 114 9.12 13.90 7.17
CA ARG A 114 8.99 12.62 6.49
C ARG A 114 10.34 12.15 5.96
N MET A 115 10.67 10.89 6.22
CA MET A 115 11.72 10.17 5.53
C MET A 115 11.09 9.27 4.49
N VAL A 116 11.45 9.44 3.23
CA VAL A 116 11.00 8.57 2.13
C VAL A 116 11.89 7.34 2.12
N THR A 117 11.30 6.16 2.32
CA THR A 117 12.00 4.86 2.35
C THR A 117 11.79 4.04 1.08
N THR A 118 10.89 4.47 0.21
CA THR A 118 10.72 3.93 -1.14
C THR A 118 11.84 4.43 -2.07
N PRO A 119 12.04 3.80 -3.24
CA PRO A 119 12.90 4.36 -4.27
C PRO A 119 12.54 5.82 -4.57
N LYS A 120 13.53 6.65 -4.87
CA LYS A 120 13.37 8.11 -5.04
C LYS A 120 12.25 8.49 -6.01
N HIS A 121 12.03 7.67 -7.04
CA HIS A 121 11.07 7.90 -8.11
C HIS A 121 9.62 7.50 -7.76
N THR A 122 9.37 6.83 -6.62
CA THR A 122 8.04 6.37 -6.21
C THR A 122 7.73 6.80 -4.78
N ALA A 123 6.55 7.38 -4.55
CA ALA A 123 6.14 7.80 -3.22
C ALA A 123 4.66 7.54 -2.97
N TYR A 124 4.33 7.20 -1.70
CA TYR A 124 2.96 7.08 -1.24
C TYR A 124 2.53 8.37 -0.52
N ILE A 125 1.32 8.84 -0.74
CA ILE A 125 0.71 9.93 0.03
C ILE A 125 -0.55 9.41 0.71
N LYS A 126 -0.56 9.42 2.04
CA LYS A 126 -1.76 9.13 2.80
C LYS A 126 -2.70 10.35 2.75
N ILE A 127 -3.89 10.17 2.15
CA ILE A 127 -4.88 11.25 1.95
C ILE A 127 -5.99 11.27 3.00
N ALA A 128 -6.19 10.15 3.70
CA ALA A 128 -7.19 10.03 4.75
C ALA A 128 -6.74 9.01 5.81
N GLU A 129 -7.38 9.04 6.96
CA GLU A 129 -7.20 8.10 8.08
C GLU A 129 -8.56 7.66 8.62
N GLY A 130 -8.66 6.39 9.04
CA GLY A 130 -9.89 5.80 9.58
C GLY A 130 -10.88 5.35 8.51
N CYS A 131 -12.00 4.77 8.94
CA CYS A 131 -13.02 4.23 8.03
C CYS A 131 -14.36 4.10 8.76
N ASP A 132 -15.46 4.50 8.10
CA ASP A 132 -16.81 4.41 8.67
C ASP A 132 -17.63 3.21 8.12
N HIS A 133 -17.02 2.37 7.28
CA HIS A 133 -17.72 1.21 6.72
C HIS A 133 -17.98 0.13 7.79
N PRO A 134 -19.19 -0.50 7.76
CA PRO A 134 -19.60 -1.45 8.79
C PRO A 134 -19.10 -2.88 8.57
N CYS A 135 -18.06 -3.09 7.74
CA CYS A 135 -17.56 -4.40 7.36
C CYS A 135 -17.30 -5.28 8.59
N THR A 136 -17.91 -6.47 8.65
CA THR A 136 -17.92 -7.31 9.86
C THR A 136 -16.57 -7.96 10.17
N PHE A 137 -15.73 -8.16 9.16
CA PHE A 137 -14.39 -8.76 9.28
C PHE A 137 -13.30 -7.73 9.62
N CYS A 138 -13.63 -6.44 9.69
CA CYS A 138 -12.66 -5.35 9.76
C CYS A 138 -12.69 -4.64 11.10
N ILE A 139 -11.52 -4.42 11.69
CA ILE A 139 -11.33 -3.72 12.97
C ILE A 139 -10.75 -2.30 12.80
N ILE A 140 -10.62 -1.82 11.58
CA ILE A 140 -10.07 -0.48 11.30
C ILE A 140 -10.78 0.64 12.05
N PRO A 141 -12.14 0.67 12.16
CA PRO A 141 -12.82 1.71 12.94
C PRO A 141 -12.37 1.79 14.40
N GLU A 142 -11.99 0.65 15.00
CA GLU A 142 -11.47 0.61 16.38
C GLU A 142 -10.01 1.06 16.44
N LEU A 143 -9.18 0.63 15.48
CA LEU A 143 -7.73 0.92 15.48
C LEU A 143 -7.38 2.32 14.98
N ARG A 144 -8.19 2.89 14.08
CA ARG A 144 -7.88 4.13 13.36
C ARG A 144 -8.95 5.21 13.52
N GLY A 145 -10.06 4.87 14.22
CA GLY A 145 -11.18 5.76 14.43
C GLY A 145 -12.01 6.03 13.18
N LYS A 146 -12.84 7.07 13.27
CA LYS A 146 -13.70 7.52 12.17
C LYS A 146 -12.89 8.06 11.00
N PHE A 147 -13.50 8.02 9.82
CA PHE A 147 -12.93 8.55 8.61
C PHE A 147 -12.61 10.05 8.72
N ARG A 148 -11.40 10.44 8.32
CA ARG A 148 -10.92 11.83 8.32
C ARG A 148 -10.05 12.08 7.10
N SER A 149 -10.42 13.05 6.27
CA SER A 149 -9.64 13.50 5.12
C SER A 149 -8.55 14.49 5.51
N ARG A 150 -7.40 14.36 4.88
CA ARG A 150 -6.41 15.45 4.89
C ARG A 150 -6.92 16.62 4.07
N ARG A 151 -6.51 17.83 4.45
CA ARG A 151 -6.84 19.05 3.69
C ARG A 151 -6.30 18.95 2.26
N PHE A 152 -7.13 19.36 1.32
CA PHE A 152 -6.85 19.28 -0.12
C PHE A 152 -5.50 19.90 -0.49
N GLU A 153 -5.25 21.15 -0.03
CA GLU A 153 -4.03 21.88 -0.34
C GLU A 153 -2.78 21.23 0.28
N SER A 154 -2.93 20.57 1.43
CA SER A 154 -1.84 19.84 2.08
C SER A 154 -1.39 18.64 1.24
N VAL A 155 -2.33 17.89 0.67
CA VAL A 155 -2.01 16.76 -0.21
C VAL A 155 -1.33 17.25 -1.49
N VAL A 156 -1.84 18.32 -2.09
CA VAL A 156 -1.26 18.89 -3.32
C VAL A 156 0.16 19.40 -3.08
N ARG A 157 0.40 20.16 -2.00
CA ARG A 157 1.76 20.64 -1.66
C ARG A 157 2.74 19.50 -1.40
N GLU A 158 2.32 18.44 -0.72
CA GLU A 158 3.17 17.27 -0.52
C GLU A 158 3.53 16.60 -1.85
N ALA A 159 2.57 16.48 -2.76
CA ALA A 159 2.82 15.93 -4.10
C ALA A 159 3.81 16.79 -4.91
N GLU A 160 3.65 18.12 -4.87
CA GLU A 160 4.58 19.05 -5.52
C GLU A 160 6.00 18.93 -4.94
N ASN A 161 6.10 18.84 -3.62
CA ASN A 161 7.39 18.65 -2.93
C ASN A 161 8.05 17.32 -3.30
N LEU A 162 7.30 16.23 -3.32
CA LEU A 162 7.80 14.90 -3.70
C LEU A 162 8.27 14.87 -5.15
N ALA A 163 7.49 15.46 -6.07
CA ALA A 163 7.86 15.57 -7.48
C ALA A 163 9.14 16.40 -7.66
N ALA A 164 9.27 17.54 -6.94
CA ALA A 164 10.49 18.35 -6.94
C ALA A 164 11.70 17.59 -6.37
N ALA A 165 11.48 16.66 -5.43
CA ALA A 165 12.52 15.79 -4.88
C ALA A 165 12.87 14.58 -5.79
N GLY A 166 12.18 14.41 -6.91
CA GLY A 166 12.46 13.39 -7.92
C GLY A 166 11.43 12.25 -8.01
N ALA A 167 10.31 12.33 -7.30
CA ALA A 167 9.23 11.37 -7.48
C ALA A 167 8.64 11.48 -8.89
N ARG A 168 8.51 10.36 -9.55
CA ARG A 168 7.88 10.21 -10.88
C ARG A 168 6.48 9.64 -10.76
N GLU A 169 6.23 8.88 -9.71
CA GLU A 169 4.94 8.30 -9.43
C GLU A 169 4.50 8.59 -7.99
N ILE A 170 3.24 8.95 -7.84
CA ILE A 170 2.58 9.10 -6.54
C ILE A 170 1.40 8.14 -6.46
N THR A 171 1.37 7.36 -5.38
CA THR A 171 0.26 6.49 -5.04
C THR A 171 -0.49 7.05 -3.83
N LEU A 172 -1.76 7.41 -4.01
CA LEU A 172 -2.62 7.85 -2.93
C LEU A 172 -3.14 6.65 -2.15
N ILE A 173 -3.05 6.72 -0.82
CA ILE A 173 -3.48 5.66 0.09
C ILE A 173 -4.36 6.18 1.22
N GLY A 174 -5.17 5.28 1.76
CA GLY A 174 -6.04 5.46 2.92
C GLY A 174 -6.69 4.12 3.23
N GLN A 175 -7.59 4.04 4.20
CA GLN A 175 -8.40 2.84 4.43
C GLN A 175 -9.61 2.76 3.49
N ASP A 176 -10.04 3.91 2.99
CA ASP A 176 -10.98 4.10 1.88
C ASP A 176 -10.63 5.42 1.19
N THR A 177 -10.08 5.37 0.01
CA THR A 177 -9.69 6.58 -0.73
C THR A 177 -10.87 7.23 -1.45
N THR A 178 -11.92 6.48 -1.75
CA THR A 178 -13.09 6.98 -2.49
C THR A 178 -14.00 7.89 -1.67
N SER A 179 -13.94 7.80 -0.33
CA SER A 179 -14.67 8.72 0.57
C SER A 179 -13.93 10.04 0.81
N TYR A 180 -12.75 10.25 0.18
CA TYR A 180 -11.96 11.46 0.38
C TYR A 180 -12.76 12.74 0.10
N GLY A 181 -12.73 13.65 1.06
CA GLY A 181 -13.33 14.98 0.97
C GLY A 181 -14.79 15.04 1.41
N GLU A 182 -15.48 13.92 1.67
CA GLU A 182 -16.89 13.96 2.12
C GLU A 182 -17.03 14.72 3.46
N ASP A 183 -16.16 14.45 4.41
CA ASP A 183 -16.09 15.13 5.71
C ASP A 183 -15.63 16.60 5.61
N LEU A 184 -15.03 16.99 4.50
CA LEU A 184 -14.66 18.37 4.16
C LEU A 184 -15.76 19.09 3.35
N GLY A 185 -16.89 18.44 3.05
CA GLY A 185 -17.98 18.98 2.24
C GLY A 185 -17.66 19.03 0.73
N LEU A 186 -16.67 18.30 0.25
CA LEU A 186 -16.32 18.21 -1.16
C LEU A 186 -17.17 17.15 -1.84
N ARG A 187 -17.88 17.51 -2.89
CA ARG A 187 -18.54 16.56 -3.77
C ARG A 187 -17.51 15.95 -4.72
N ASP A 188 -17.49 14.62 -4.87
CA ASP A 188 -16.49 13.92 -5.71
C ASP A 188 -15.04 14.34 -5.38
N GLY A 189 -14.71 14.44 -4.08
CA GLY A 189 -13.45 15.00 -3.60
C GLY A 189 -12.21 14.30 -4.14
N LEU A 190 -12.24 12.96 -4.29
CA LEU A 190 -11.14 12.21 -4.91
C LEU A 190 -10.94 12.59 -6.38
N ALA A 191 -12.02 12.73 -7.16
CA ALA A 191 -11.91 13.13 -8.57
C ALA A 191 -11.28 14.52 -8.69
N GLN A 192 -11.74 15.49 -7.88
CA GLN A 192 -11.16 16.83 -7.84
C GLN A 192 -9.67 16.81 -7.47
N LEU A 193 -9.29 15.99 -6.46
CA LEU A 193 -7.90 15.85 -6.03
C LEU A 193 -7.04 15.28 -7.16
N LEU A 194 -7.48 14.20 -7.80
CA LEU A 194 -6.78 13.57 -8.91
C LEU A 194 -6.58 14.52 -10.09
N ALA A 195 -7.63 15.26 -10.49
CA ALA A 195 -7.54 16.27 -11.55
C ALA A 195 -6.50 17.37 -11.23
N LYS A 196 -6.39 17.77 -9.96
CA LYS A 196 -5.37 18.73 -9.51
C LYS A 196 -3.97 18.13 -9.52
N LEU A 197 -3.80 16.90 -9.01
CA LEU A 197 -2.52 16.19 -8.99
C LEU A 197 -2.01 15.85 -10.39
N ALA A 198 -2.88 15.60 -11.35
CA ALA A 198 -2.50 15.41 -12.75
C ALA A 198 -1.81 16.63 -13.38
N GLN A 199 -1.92 17.81 -12.77
CA GLN A 199 -1.26 19.05 -13.19
C GLN A 199 0.13 19.23 -12.57
N VAL A 200 0.50 18.42 -11.57
CA VAL A 200 1.82 18.49 -10.93
C VAL A 200 2.89 18.12 -11.95
N ARG A 201 3.87 19.01 -12.10
CA ARG A 201 4.95 18.81 -13.07
C ARG A 201 5.83 17.64 -12.67
N ASP A 202 6.47 17.04 -13.66
CA ASP A 202 7.48 16.00 -13.52
C ASP A 202 6.95 14.64 -13.03
N LEU A 203 5.68 14.54 -12.62
CA LEU A 203 5.02 13.27 -12.39
C LEU A 203 4.72 12.57 -13.73
N LEU A 204 5.00 11.28 -13.77
CA LEU A 204 4.61 10.38 -14.84
C LEU A 204 3.21 9.85 -14.57
N TRP A 205 2.99 9.34 -13.35
CA TRP A 205 1.72 8.76 -12.93
C TRP A 205 1.28 9.21 -11.54
N VAL A 206 -0.02 9.34 -11.38
CA VAL A 206 -0.74 9.40 -10.11
C VAL A 206 -1.76 8.27 -10.09
N ARG A 207 -1.75 7.44 -9.06
CA ARG A 207 -2.74 6.39 -8.83
C ARG A 207 -3.29 6.44 -7.42
N PHE A 208 -4.35 5.71 -7.17
CA PHE A 208 -4.88 5.48 -5.83
C PHE A 208 -5.17 4.00 -5.61
N LEU A 209 -5.12 3.58 -4.37
CA LEU A 209 -5.46 2.23 -3.92
C LEU A 209 -6.65 2.27 -2.96
N TYR A 210 -7.22 1.12 -2.66
CA TYR A 210 -8.28 0.93 -1.66
C TYR A 210 -9.57 1.70 -1.94
N ALA A 211 -10.08 1.57 -3.18
CA ALA A 211 -11.38 2.09 -3.54
C ALA A 211 -12.51 1.23 -2.96
N TYR A 212 -13.57 1.87 -2.46
CA TYR A 212 -14.77 1.16 -2.05
C TYR A 212 -15.75 1.05 -3.23
N PRO A 213 -16.21 -0.16 -3.63
CA PRO A 213 -16.93 -0.37 -4.89
C PRO A 213 -18.16 0.53 -5.07
N ASN A 214 -18.96 0.69 -4.00
CA ASN A 214 -20.19 1.48 -4.03
C ASN A 214 -19.97 3.00 -4.06
N ARG A 215 -18.70 3.45 -4.02
CA ARG A 215 -18.30 4.86 -4.05
C ARG A 215 -17.62 5.25 -5.37
N ILE A 216 -17.51 4.35 -6.32
CA ILE A 216 -16.97 4.64 -7.65
C ILE A 216 -18.03 5.41 -8.45
N THR A 217 -17.84 6.73 -8.54
CA THR A 217 -18.74 7.62 -9.31
C THR A 217 -18.36 7.67 -10.79
N GLN A 218 -19.27 8.11 -11.65
CA GLN A 218 -18.96 8.33 -13.05
C GLN A 218 -17.96 9.49 -13.22
N GLU A 219 -18.06 10.53 -12.40
CA GLU A 219 -17.12 11.66 -12.37
C GLU A 219 -15.69 11.21 -12.11
N LEU A 220 -15.50 10.26 -11.17
CA LEU A 220 -14.17 9.69 -10.91
C LEU A 220 -13.62 8.97 -12.14
N LEU A 221 -14.45 8.14 -12.80
CA LEU A 221 -14.04 7.41 -14.00
C LEU A 221 -13.71 8.35 -15.17
N ASP A 222 -14.54 9.35 -15.41
CA ASP A 222 -14.34 10.34 -16.46
C ASP A 222 -13.07 11.17 -16.21
N THR A 223 -12.80 11.52 -14.94
CA THR A 223 -11.59 12.22 -14.55
C THR A 223 -10.34 11.39 -14.85
N ILE A 224 -10.34 10.09 -14.51
CA ILE A 224 -9.21 9.21 -14.82
C ILE A 224 -8.99 9.13 -16.33
N ALA A 225 -10.05 8.91 -17.09
CA ALA A 225 -9.99 8.79 -18.55
C ALA A 225 -9.49 10.08 -19.25
N ALA A 226 -9.80 11.25 -18.67
CA ALA A 226 -9.48 12.55 -19.26
C ALA A 226 -8.01 12.97 -19.07
N HIS A 227 -7.29 12.40 -18.09
CA HIS A 227 -5.97 12.88 -17.72
C HIS A 227 -4.89 11.80 -17.91
N PRO A 228 -3.97 11.96 -18.88
CA PRO A 228 -2.97 10.93 -19.22
C PRO A 228 -1.91 10.67 -18.14
N ARG A 229 -1.86 11.50 -17.08
CA ARG A 229 -1.00 11.26 -15.90
C ARG A 229 -1.73 10.52 -14.78
N LEU A 230 -3.03 10.33 -14.88
CA LEU A 230 -3.75 9.44 -13.98
C LEU A 230 -3.63 8.02 -14.51
N ALA A 231 -3.07 7.15 -13.69
CA ALA A 231 -2.89 5.77 -14.10
C ALA A 231 -4.23 5.11 -14.39
N ASN A 232 -4.34 4.44 -15.54
CA ASN A 232 -5.50 3.62 -15.90
C ASN A 232 -5.52 2.34 -15.04
N TYR A 233 -5.64 2.52 -13.74
CA TYR A 233 -5.54 1.49 -12.74
C TYR A 233 -6.51 1.75 -11.59
N ILE A 234 -7.32 0.75 -11.24
CA ILE A 234 -8.26 0.83 -10.12
C ILE A 234 -8.08 -0.40 -9.23
N ASP A 235 -7.66 -0.17 -7.98
CA ASP A 235 -7.63 -1.17 -6.92
C ASP A 235 -8.89 -1.06 -6.08
N MET A 236 -9.68 -2.13 -6.08
CA MET A 236 -11.01 -2.14 -5.48
C MET A 236 -11.29 -3.49 -4.82
N PRO A 237 -11.06 -3.64 -3.50
CA PRO A 237 -11.34 -4.88 -2.78
C PRO A 237 -12.83 -5.25 -2.79
N LEU A 238 -13.23 -6.24 -3.59
CA LEU A 238 -14.60 -6.73 -3.70
C LEU A 238 -14.97 -7.67 -2.54
N GLN A 239 -14.00 -8.36 -1.98
CA GLN A 239 -14.06 -9.28 -0.85
C GLN A 239 -14.70 -10.64 -1.15
N HIS A 240 -15.83 -10.70 -1.87
CA HIS A 240 -16.51 -11.90 -2.33
C HIS A 240 -17.46 -11.58 -3.51
N ALA A 241 -18.10 -12.59 -4.11
CA ALA A 241 -19.11 -12.41 -5.14
C ALA A 241 -20.51 -12.91 -4.72
N SER A 242 -20.58 -13.93 -3.83
CA SER A 242 -21.86 -14.45 -3.33
C SER A 242 -22.62 -13.37 -2.54
N ARG A 243 -23.87 -13.16 -2.92
CA ARG A 243 -24.78 -12.23 -2.23
C ARG A 243 -24.91 -12.59 -0.74
N LYS A 244 -24.99 -13.89 -0.40
CA LYS A 244 -25.13 -14.38 0.97
C LYS A 244 -23.90 -13.99 1.81
N VAL A 245 -22.72 -14.26 1.30
CA VAL A 245 -21.46 -13.96 2.00
C VAL A 245 -21.25 -12.45 2.14
N LEU A 246 -21.46 -11.69 1.06
CA LEU A 246 -21.37 -10.22 1.08
C LEU A 246 -22.36 -9.57 2.05
N ALA A 247 -23.58 -10.10 2.18
CA ALA A 247 -24.54 -9.64 3.16
C ALA A 247 -24.05 -9.88 4.62
N ARG A 248 -23.45 -11.04 4.90
CA ARG A 248 -22.82 -11.34 6.19
C ARG A 248 -21.60 -10.45 6.46
N MET A 249 -20.84 -10.11 5.42
CA MET A 249 -19.73 -9.16 5.47
C MET A 249 -20.17 -7.71 5.60
N LYS A 250 -21.47 -7.40 5.45
CA LYS A 250 -22.04 -6.03 5.35
C LYS A 250 -21.43 -5.19 4.21
N ARG A 251 -21.26 -5.81 3.04
CA ARG A 251 -20.70 -5.14 1.84
C ARG A 251 -21.75 -4.59 0.86
N GLY A 252 -23.01 -4.96 0.98
CA GLY A 252 -24.14 -4.34 0.27
C GLY A 252 -24.12 -4.43 -1.27
N ALA A 253 -23.55 -5.50 -1.84
CA ALA A 253 -23.48 -5.73 -3.28
C ALA A 253 -23.63 -7.23 -3.61
N ASN A 254 -23.47 -7.60 -4.87
CA ASN A 254 -23.41 -8.99 -5.36
C ASN A 254 -22.54 -9.08 -6.61
N GLY A 255 -22.30 -10.30 -7.09
CA GLY A 255 -21.47 -10.56 -8.27
C GLY A 255 -21.95 -9.83 -9.53
N ASP A 256 -23.25 -9.83 -9.80
CA ASP A 256 -23.81 -9.19 -11.00
C ASP A 256 -23.57 -7.67 -10.97
N ALA A 257 -23.87 -7.00 -9.85
CA ALA A 257 -23.60 -5.58 -9.70
C ALA A 257 -22.10 -5.23 -9.83
N PHE A 258 -21.22 -6.12 -9.41
CA PHE A 258 -19.79 -5.94 -9.63
C PHE A 258 -19.41 -6.13 -11.10
N LEU A 259 -19.97 -7.10 -11.82
CA LEU A 259 -19.72 -7.25 -13.25
C LEU A 259 -20.17 -6.01 -14.03
N ASP A 260 -21.32 -5.46 -13.73
CA ASP A 260 -21.82 -4.21 -14.33
C ASP A 260 -20.86 -3.03 -14.05
N LEU A 261 -20.35 -2.94 -12.83
CA LEU A 261 -19.36 -1.92 -12.44
C LEU A 261 -18.05 -2.08 -13.23
N LEU A 262 -17.51 -3.30 -13.32
CA LEU A 262 -16.28 -3.59 -14.06
C LEU A 262 -16.44 -3.30 -15.57
N GLU A 263 -17.62 -3.62 -16.15
CA GLU A 263 -17.91 -3.29 -17.54
C GLU A 263 -17.95 -1.77 -17.76
N ARG A 264 -18.63 -1.03 -16.87
CA ARG A 264 -18.66 0.43 -16.90
C ARG A 264 -17.25 1.04 -16.82
N MET A 265 -16.38 0.54 -15.94
CA MET A 265 -15.00 0.98 -15.86
C MET A 265 -14.24 0.76 -17.16
N ARG A 266 -14.33 -0.43 -17.74
CA ARG A 266 -13.67 -0.76 -19.02
C ARG A 266 -14.17 0.07 -20.19
N LYS A 267 -15.46 0.41 -20.19
CA LYS A 267 -16.06 1.26 -21.20
C LYS A 267 -15.62 2.71 -21.10
N THR A 268 -15.50 3.22 -19.87
CA THR A 268 -15.10 4.62 -19.61
C THR A 268 -13.60 4.82 -19.75
N ILE A 269 -12.79 3.85 -19.28
CA ILE A 269 -11.32 3.93 -19.27
C ILE A 269 -10.76 2.79 -20.13
N PRO A 270 -10.53 3.01 -21.43
CA PRO A 270 -9.97 1.98 -22.31
C PRO A 270 -8.61 1.51 -21.81
N GLY A 271 -8.44 0.19 -21.69
CA GLY A 271 -7.18 -0.41 -21.22
C GLY A 271 -6.96 -0.37 -19.71
N VAL A 272 -7.97 0.01 -18.91
CA VAL A 272 -7.87 0.02 -17.44
C VAL A 272 -7.41 -1.33 -16.90
N SER A 273 -6.47 -1.30 -15.98
CA SER A 273 -6.06 -2.45 -15.17
C SER A 273 -6.90 -2.49 -13.90
N LEU A 274 -7.54 -3.61 -13.67
CA LEU A 274 -8.45 -3.81 -12.54
C LEU A 274 -7.83 -4.79 -11.53
N ARG A 275 -7.63 -4.30 -10.31
CA ARG A 275 -7.15 -5.07 -9.17
C ARG A 275 -8.24 -5.25 -8.14
N THR A 276 -8.28 -6.42 -7.51
CA THR A 276 -9.17 -6.71 -6.39
C THR A 276 -8.52 -7.61 -5.35
N SER A 277 -9.22 -7.74 -4.22
CA SER A 277 -8.93 -8.74 -3.19
C SER A 277 -10.20 -9.48 -2.82
N PHE A 278 -10.06 -10.79 -2.54
CA PHE A 278 -11.11 -11.64 -2.02
C PHE A 278 -10.70 -12.25 -0.68
N ILE A 279 -11.69 -12.55 0.15
CA ILE A 279 -11.54 -13.32 1.38
C ILE A 279 -12.29 -14.62 1.17
N VAL A 280 -11.60 -15.75 1.37
CA VAL A 280 -12.17 -17.10 1.33
C VAL A 280 -12.27 -17.67 2.74
N GLY A 281 -13.25 -18.55 2.97
CA GLY A 281 -13.46 -19.15 4.28
C GLY A 281 -14.19 -18.25 5.28
N PHE A 282 -14.88 -17.22 4.82
CA PHE A 282 -15.68 -16.38 5.70
C PHE A 282 -16.81 -17.22 6.37
N PRO A 283 -17.15 -16.98 7.67
CA PRO A 283 -18.17 -17.75 8.37
C PRO A 283 -19.48 -17.86 7.58
N GLY A 284 -19.92 -19.11 7.35
CA GLY A 284 -21.10 -19.43 6.56
C GLY A 284 -20.91 -19.50 5.05
N GLU A 285 -19.66 -19.37 4.54
CA GLU A 285 -19.34 -19.62 3.13
C GLU A 285 -19.42 -21.11 2.84
N THR A 286 -20.33 -21.49 1.96
CA THR A 286 -20.48 -22.88 1.48
C THR A 286 -19.67 -23.13 0.22
N GLU A 287 -19.54 -24.40 -0.18
CA GLU A 287 -18.90 -24.77 -1.45
C GLU A 287 -19.69 -24.21 -2.68
N ALA A 288 -20.99 -23.98 -2.54
CA ALA A 288 -21.79 -23.32 -3.59
C ALA A 288 -21.43 -21.84 -3.70
N ASP A 289 -21.26 -21.13 -2.56
CA ASP A 289 -20.83 -19.74 -2.53
C ASP A 289 -19.42 -19.57 -3.11
N PHE A 290 -18.51 -20.51 -2.81
CA PHE A 290 -17.16 -20.52 -3.37
C PHE A 290 -17.17 -20.77 -4.90
N ARG A 291 -18.02 -21.66 -5.40
CA ARG A 291 -18.19 -21.87 -6.85
C ARG A 291 -18.72 -20.61 -7.55
N GLU A 292 -19.69 -19.93 -6.95
CA GLU A 292 -20.17 -18.63 -7.43
C GLU A 292 -19.04 -17.61 -7.54
N LEU A 293 -18.14 -17.54 -6.54
CA LEU A 293 -16.94 -16.71 -6.59
C LEU A 293 -15.99 -17.11 -7.74
N CYS A 294 -15.74 -18.40 -7.94
CA CYS A 294 -14.91 -18.87 -9.06
C CYS A 294 -15.51 -18.51 -10.43
N ASP A 295 -16.82 -18.62 -10.58
CA ASP A 295 -17.50 -18.27 -11.83
C ASP A 295 -17.50 -16.76 -12.07
N PHE A 296 -17.65 -15.96 -11.01
CA PHE A 296 -17.45 -14.53 -11.06
C PHE A 296 -16.03 -14.17 -11.54
N VAL A 297 -14.99 -14.76 -10.98
CA VAL A 297 -13.58 -14.49 -11.37
C VAL A 297 -13.34 -14.81 -12.86
N LYS A 298 -13.91 -15.90 -13.37
CA LYS A 298 -13.84 -16.23 -14.81
C LYS A 298 -14.51 -15.17 -15.69
N ALA A 299 -15.67 -14.66 -15.26
CA ALA A 299 -16.42 -13.64 -15.99
C ALA A 299 -15.73 -12.26 -15.88
N ALA A 300 -15.26 -11.90 -14.69
CA ALA A 300 -14.65 -10.61 -14.36
C ALA A 300 -13.33 -10.35 -15.10
N LYS A 301 -12.53 -11.38 -15.38
CA LYS A 301 -11.24 -11.29 -16.08
C LYS A 301 -10.37 -10.15 -15.53
N LEU A 302 -10.12 -10.21 -14.23
CA LEU A 302 -9.33 -9.21 -13.52
C LEU A 302 -7.85 -9.31 -13.91
N ASP A 303 -7.16 -8.18 -13.98
CA ASP A 303 -5.73 -8.14 -14.28
C ASP A 303 -4.93 -8.64 -13.06
N TRP A 304 -5.27 -8.12 -11.87
CA TRP A 304 -4.60 -8.43 -10.61
C TRP A 304 -5.60 -8.88 -9.56
N MET A 305 -5.22 -9.87 -8.77
CA MET A 305 -6.09 -10.41 -7.71
C MET A 305 -5.27 -10.98 -6.56
N GLY A 306 -5.57 -10.50 -5.36
CA GLY A 306 -5.12 -11.11 -4.11
C GLY A 306 -6.22 -11.98 -3.49
N VAL A 307 -5.85 -13.08 -2.86
CA VAL A 307 -6.77 -13.94 -2.08
C VAL A 307 -6.25 -14.04 -0.67
N PHE A 308 -7.06 -13.64 0.28
CA PHE A 308 -6.79 -13.72 1.70
C PHE A 308 -7.63 -14.82 2.34
N GLU A 309 -7.02 -15.56 3.23
CA GLU A 309 -7.72 -16.46 4.14
C GLU A 309 -8.47 -15.62 5.18
N TYR A 310 -9.69 -16.02 5.51
CA TYR A 310 -10.40 -15.38 6.61
C TYR A 310 -9.60 -15.54 7.91
N SER A 311 -9.35 -14.44 8.58
CA SER A 311 -8.69 -14.40 9.88
C SER A 311 -9.73 -14.12 10.96
N ASP A 312 -9.83 -15.03 11.94
CA ASP A 312 -10.83 -14.95 13.01
C ASP A 312 -10.38 -14.03 14.14
N VAL A 313 -10.39 -12.74 13.87
CA VAL A 313 -9.89 -11.70 14.77
C VAL A 313 -10.92 -11.40 15.86
N ASP A 314 -10.54 -11.54 17.13
CA ASP A 314 -11.39 -11.47 18.33
C ASP A 314 -12.19 -10.17 18.49
N HIS A 315 -11.72 -9.03 18.03
CA HIS A 315 -12.45 -7.76 18.04
C HIS A 315 -13.32 -7.51 16.79
N ALA A 316 -13.17 -8.32 15.74
CA ALA A 316 -14.01 -8.19 14.56
C ALA A 316 -15.44 -8.71 14.85
N LYS A 317 -16.45 -8.02 14.30
CA LYS A 317 -17.86 -8.46 14.48
C LYS A 317 -18.13 -9.85 13.93
N SER A 318 -17.34 -10.31 12.95
CA SER A 318 -17.40 -11.66 12.40
C SER A 318 -16.93 -12.74 13.36
N TYR A 319 -16.16 -12.39 14.40
CA TYR A 319 -15.71 -13.35 15.42
C TYR A 319 -16.89 -14.06 16.11
N ALA A 320 -17.97 -13.33 16.36
CA ALA A 320 -19.19 -13.86 16.97
C ALA A 320 -20.09 -14.65 16.00
N LEU A 321 -19.73 -14.79 14.72
CA LEU A 321 -20.53 -15.53 13.75
C LEU A 321 -20.28 -17.03 13.88
N ASP A 322 -21.37 -17.80 13.82
CA ASP A 322 -21.34 -19.26 13.73
C ASP A 322 -20.95 -19.72 12.30
N GLU A 323 -20.89 -21.03 12.11
CA GLU A 323 -20.57 -21.69 10.84
C GLU A 323 -19.15 -21.36 10.35
N LYS A 324 -18.17 -21.39 11.24
CA LYS A 324 -16.76 -21.23 10.90
C LYS A 324 -16.34 -22.31 9.92
N VAL A 325 -15.57 -21.92 8.92
CA VAL A 325 -14.95 -22.84 7.95
C VAL A 325 -13.62 -23.32 8.53
N ASP A 326 -13.32 -24.60 8.36
CA ASP A 326 -12.06 -25.16 8.83
C ASP A 326 -10.86 -24.68 8.02
N ALA A 327 -9.68 -24.67 8.63
CA ALA A 327 -8.47 -24.13 8.04
C ALA A 327 -8.00 -24.85 6.75
N GLU A 328 -8.23 -26.18 6.66
CA GLU A 328 -7.88 -26.97 5.48
C GLU A 328 -8.75 -26.56 4.27
N THR A 329 -10.05 -26.43 4.49
CA THR A 329 -10.99 -25.94 3.47
C THR A 329 -10.64 -24.49 3.03
N ILE A 330 -10.26 -23.62 3.97
CA ILE A 330 -9.87 -22.23 3.65
C ILE A 330 -8.62 -22.23 2.75
N ALA A 331 -7.59 -22.99 3.12
CA ALA A 331 -6.36 -23.10 2.35
C ALA A 331 -6.60 -23.69 0.93
N ASP A 332 -7.41 -24.76 0.82
CA ASP A 332 -7.81 -25.33 -0.47
C ASP A 332 -8.50 -24.29 -1.36
N ARG A 333 -9.47 -23.54 -0.81
CA ARG A 333 -10.18 -22.49 -1.56
C ARG A 333 -9.24 -21.38 -2.03
N ARG A 334 -8.31 -20.91 -1.18
CA ARG A 334 -7.30 -19.94 -1.57
C ARG A 334 -6.48 -20.47 -2.75
N ASP A 335 -5.94 -21.66 -2.65
CA ASP A 335 -5.06 -22.23 -3.68
C ASP A 335 -5.79 -22.47 -5.00
N ARG A 336 -7.04 -22.96 -4.96
CA ARG A 336 -7.89 -23.13 -6.14
C ARG A 336 -8.19 -21.81 -6.82
N LEU A 337 -8.51 -20.77 -6.06
CA LEU A 337 -8.85 -19.45 -6.59
C LEU A 337 -7.61 -18.76 -7.19
N MET A 338 -6.45 -18.86 -6.51
CA MET A 338 -5.17 -18.35 -7.01
C MET A 338 -4.72 -19.08 -8.29
N ALA A 339 -4.88 -20.42 -8.34
CA ALA A 339 -4.58 -21.19 -9.55
C ALA A 339 -5.49 -20.81 -10.73
N LEU A 340 -6.77 -20.52 -10.46
CA LEU A 340 -7.71 -20.02 -11.46
C LEU A 340 -7.26 -18.67 -12.01
N GLN A 341 -6.96 -17.71 -11.15
CA GLN A 341 -6.51 -16.38 -11.56
C GLN A 341 -5.20 -16.44 -12.35
N LYS A 342 -4.25 -17.25 -11.92
CA LYS A 342 -2.98 -17.43 -12.64
C LYS A 342 -3.19 -17.84 -14.10
N ARG A 343 -4.17 -18.72 -14.38
CA ARG A 343 -4.52 -19.09 -15.76
C ARG A 343 -5.14 -17.93 -16.52
N ILE A 344 -6.08 -17.22 -15.89
CA ILE A 344 -6.76 -16.07 -16.51
C ILE A 344 -5.74 -14.98 -16.85
N SER A 345 -4.87 -14.59 -15.91
CA SER A 345 -3.84 -13.58 -16.12
C SER A 345 -2.89 -13.97 -17.25
N LYS A 346 -2.42 -15.22 -17.26
CA LYS A 346 -1.55 -15.72 -18.34
C LYS A 346 -2.21 -15.63 -19.73
N GLU A 347 -3.47 -16.02 -19.84
CA GLU A 347 -4.22 -15.96 -21.08
C GLU A 347 -4.47 -14.51 -21.52
N SER A 348 -4.86 -13.65 -20.60
CA SER A 348 -5.13 -12.23 -20.85
C SER A 348 -3.88 -11.47 -21.30
N LEU A 349 -2.77 -11.62 -20.60
CA LEU A 349 -1.49 -11.00 -20.95
C LEU A 349 -1.00 -11.51 -22.33
N ARG A 350 -1.08 -12.83 -22.54
CA ARG A 350 -0.69 -13.39 -23.83
C ARG A 350 -1.57 -12.88 -24.98
N ALA A 351 -2.87 -12.74 -24.78
CA ALA A 351 -3.76 -12.20 -25.78
C ALA A 351 -3.50 -10.72 -26.06
N LYS A 352 -3.28 -9.90 -24.99
CA LYS A 352 -2.97 -8.47 -25.08
C LYS A 352 -1.71 -8.23 -25.90
N TYR A 353 -0.61 -8.86 -25.55
CA TYR A 353 0.69 -8.61 -26.20
C TYR A 353 0.88 -9.34 -27.53
N ARG A 354 0.10 -10.39 -27.79
CA ARG A 354 0.08 -11.01 -29.11
C ARG A 354 -0.58 -10.12 -30.19
N ARG A 355 -1.56 -9.29 -29.77
CA ARG A 355 -2.29 -8.39 -30.69
C ARG A 355 -1.51 -7.11 -30.99
N VAL A 356 -0.70 -6.65 -30.04
CA VAL A 356 0.05 -5.40 -30.11
C VAL A 356 1.55 -5.60 -30.40
N LYS A 357 1.88 -6.66 -31.14
CA LYS A 357 3.26 -6.93 -31.57
C LYS A 357 3.80 -5.71 -32.35
N ASN A 358 4.99 -5.24 -31.99
CA ASN A 358 5.68 -4.04 -32.47
C ASN A 358 5.15 -2.70 -31.94
N GLU A 359 4.22 -2.69 -30.99
CA GLU A 359 3.89 -1.49 -30.24
C GLU A 359 4.84 -1.30 -29.05
N THR A 360 5.08 -0.04 -28.70
CA THR A 360 5.87 0.30 -27.52
C THR A 360 4.98 0.78 -26.39
N PHE A 361 5.38 0.45 -25.17
CA PHE A 361 4.68 0.83 -23.96
C PHE A 361 5.52 1.77 -23.11
N LEU A 362 4.87 2.68 -22.41
CA LEU A 362 5.54 3.54 -21.44
C LEU A 362 5.79 2.76 -20.15
N ALA A 363 7.05 2.75 -19.70
CA ALA A 363 7.46 2.10 -18.47
C ALA A 363 8.27 3.06 -17.58
N LEU A 364 8.21 2.83 -16.27
CA LEU A 364 9.06 3.46 -15.26
C LEU A 364 10.10 2.44 -14.81
N VAL A 365 11.38 2.78 -14.92
CA VAL A 365 12.49 1.91 -14.54
C VAL A 365 12.65 1.94 -13.02
N GLU A 366 12.65 0.77 -12.38
CA GLU A 366 12.82 0.62 -10.93
C GLU A 366 14.29 0.46 -10.52
N GLY A 367 15.10 -0.18 -11.37
CA GLY A 367 16.51 -0.44 -11.12
C GLY A 367 16.88 -1.91 -11.34
N PRO A 368 18.11 -2.31 -10.97
CA PRO A 368 18.55 -3.69 -11.10
C PRO A 368 17.74 -4.62 -10.19
N SER A 369 17.39 -5.80 -10.70
CA SER A 369 16.70 -6.83 -9.94
C SER A 369 17.56 -7.33 -8.78
N LYS A 370 16.94 -7.54 -7.63
CA LYS A 370 17.62 -8.12 -6.46
C LYS A 370 18.05 -9.57 -6.68
N GLU A 371 17.34 -10.29 -7.55
CA GLU A 371 17.60 -11.70 -7.84
C GLU A 371 18.71 -11.88 -8.88
N ASN A 372 18.78 -10.97 -9.86
CA ASN A 372 19.78 -10.98 -10.91
C ASN A 372 20.15 -9.55 -11.35
N PRO A 373 21.29 -9.00 -10.93
CA PRO A 373 21.71 -7.65 -11.27
C PRO A 373 21.90 -7.37 -12.76
N MET A 374 21.98 -8.39 -13.61
CA MET A 374 22.05 -8.27 -15.07
C MET A 374 20.68 -7.99 -15.70
N VAL A 375 19.61 -8.11 -14.94
CA VAL A 375 18.22 -7.86 -15.36
C VAL A 375 17.70 -6.68 -14.58
N TRP A 376 17.05 -5.75 -15.26
CA TRP A 376 16.45 -4.59 -14.63
C TRP A 376 14.95 -4.77 -14.47
N GLU A 377 14.42 -4.21 -13.41
CA GLU A 377 12.99 -4.19 -13.15
C GLU A 377 12.40 -2.84 -13.60
N ALA A 378 11.23 -2.90 -14.17
CA ALA A 378 10.43 -1.74 -14.55
C ALA A 378 8.94 -2.04 -14.32
N ARG A 379 8.10 -1.04 -14.42
CA ARG A 379 6.64 -1.20 -14.35
C ARG A 379 5.96 -0.44 -15.49
N LEU A 380 4.88 -1.03 -15.99
CA LEU A 380 3.92 -0.34 -16.83
C LEU A 380 2.91 0.42 -15.96
N GLU A 381 2.16 1.32 -16.58
CA GLU A 381 1.06 2.07 -15.95
C GLU A 381 0.08 1.18 -15.19
N GLY A 382 -0.26 0.03 -15.74
CA GLY A 382 -1.20 -0.94 -15.17
C GLY A 382 -0.62 -1.83 -14.06
N MET A 383 0.55 -1.50 -13.50
CA MET A 383 1.24 -2.25 -12.45
C MET A 383 1.52 -1.33 -11.26
N ALA A 384 0.91 -1.61 -10.10
CA ALA A 384 1.19 -0.86 -8.88
C ALA A 384 2.53 -1.28 -8.27
N PRO A 385 3.28 -0.35 -7.65
CA PRO A 385 4.57 -0.65 -7.04
C PRO A 385 4.43 -1.70 -5.93
N GLU A 386 5.37 -2.64 -5.90
CA GLU A 386 5.58 -3.66 -4.84
C GLU A 386 4.50 -4.77 -4.75
N ILE A 387 3.31 -4.59 -5.32
CA ILE A 387 2.17 -5.49 -5.13
C ILE A 387 1.72 -6.26 -6.38
N ASP A 388 2.02 -5.76 -7.57
CA ASP A 388 1.66 -6.41 -8.84
C ASP A 388 2.88 -7.04 -9.51
N GLY A 389 2.68 -7.63 -10.70
CA GLY A 389 3.76 -8.18 -11.50
C GLY A 389 4.76 -7.13 -11.98
N LYS A 390 5.87 -7.58 -12.50
CA LYS A 390 7.00 -6.75 -12.94
C LYS A 390 7.21 -6.86 -14.45
N LEU A 391 7.86 -5.84 -15.00
CA LEU A 391 8.46 -5.90 -16.32
C LEU A 391 9.97 -6.06 -16.14
N TYR A 392 10.51 -7.18 -16.61
CA TYR A 392 11.94 -7.43 -16.63
C TYR A 392 12.53 -6.93 -17.95
N LEU A 393 13.48 -6.00 -17.88
CA LEU A 393 14.22 -5.48 -19.01
C LEU A 393 15.52 -6.27 -19.17
N THR A 394 15.66 -6.95 -20.30
CA THR A 394 16.87 -7.71 -20.64
C THR A 394 17.93 -6.84 -21.31
N ASP A 395 17.52 -5.67 -21.77
CA ASP A 395 18.38 -4.70 -22.42
C ASP A 395 17.92 -3.29 -22.04
N ILE A 396 18.83 -2.51 -21.48
CA ILE A 396 18.62 -1.12 -21.03
C ILE A 396 19.57 -0.15 -21.76
N GLU A 397 20.51 -0.65 -22.55
CA GLU A 397 21.39 0.13 -23.40
C GLU A 397 20.75 0.33 -24.79
N LEU A 398 20.60 1.57 -25.18
CA LEU A 398 19.99 1.93 -26.46
C LEU A 398 20.99 1.92 -27.59
N PRO A 399 20.53 1.78 -28.85
CA PRO A 399 21.37 1.92 -30.05
C PRO A 399 21.93 3.35 -30.20
N GLY A 400 22.85 3.76 -29.42
CA GLY A 400 23.41 5.11 -29.34
C GLY A 400 24.29 5.27 -28.13
N GLY A 401 24.29 4.27 -27.25
CA GLY A 401 25.08 4.22 -26.02
C GLY A 401 24.43 4.87 -24.81
N ASP A 402 23.22 5.40 -24.94
CA ASP A 402 22.45 5.87 -23.79
C ASP A 402 21.98 4.67 -22.94
N VAL A 403 22.13 4.77 -21.62
CA VAL A 403 21.74 3.73 -20.65
C VAL A 403 20.62 4.25 -19.76
N ALA A 404 19.56 3.44 -19.61
CA ALA A 404 18.46 3.78 -18.71
C ALA A 404 18.87 3.63 -17.24
N GLU A 405 18.39 4.52 -16.40
CA GLU A 405 18.62 4.56 -14.96
C GLU A 405 17.31 4.41 -14.17
N ALA A 406 17.42 4.08 -12.87
CA ALA A 406 16.26 4.03 -11.98
C ALA A 406 15.54 5.38 -11.92
N GLY A 407 14.24 5.39 -12.17
CA GLY A 407 13.42 6.60 -12.26
C GLY A 407 13.23 7.15 -13.68
N ASP A 408 13.92 6.58 -14.67
CA ASP A 408 13.69 6.96 -16.06
C ASP A 408 12.33 6.45 -16.56
N ALA A 409 11.68 7.30 -17.34
CA ALA A 409 10.56 6.89 -18.18
C ALA A 409 11.11 6.39 -19.53
N VAL A 410 10.75 5.18 -19.92
CA VAL A 410 11.26 4.55 -21.14
C VAL A 410 10.11 4.01 -22.00
N ARG A 411 10.33 3.98 -23.32
CA ARG A 411 9.52 3.18 -24.23
C ARG A 411 10.09 1.77 -24.27
N VAL A 412 9.23 0.76 -24.14
CA VAL A 412 9.62 -0.64 -24.12
C VAL A 412 8.86 -1.46 -25.15
N GLU A 413 9.52 -2.41 -25.77
CA GLU A 413 8.89 -3.49 -26.52
C GLU A 413 8.75 -4.71 -25.61
N ILE A 414 7.54 -5.30 -25.54
CA ILE A 414 7.31 -6.55 -24.81
C ILE A 414 7.65 -7.73 -25.70
N THR A 415 8.61 -8.54 -25.27
CA THR A 415 9.09 -9.72 -26.01
C THR A 415 8.43 -11.01 -25.54
N LYS A 416 8.05 -11.10 -24.25
CA LYS A 416 7.42 -12.28 -23.63
C LYS A 416 6.49 -11.88 -22.50
N SER A 417 5.43 -12.66 -22.30
CA SER A 417 4.54 -12.58 -21.14
C SER A 417 4.50 -13.91 -20.39
N GLU A 418 4.60 -13.86 -19.09
CA GLU A 418 4.41 -14.98 -18.16
C GLU A 418 3.02 -14.92 -17.51
N ALA A 419 2.82 -15.51 -16.33
CA ALA A 419 1.52 -15.48 -15.66
C ALA A 419 1.15 -14.10 -15.12
N TYR A 420 2.13 -13.37 -14.60
CA TYR A 420 1.97 -12.02 -14.05
C TYR A 420 3.05 -11.07 -14.54
N ASP A 421 4.23 -11.58 -14.90
CA ASP A 421 5.37 -10.78 -15.27
C ASP A 421 5.51 -10.67 -16.80
N LEU A 422 6.18 -9.62 -17.22
CA LEU A 422 6.51 -9.33 -18.60
C LEU A 422 8.03 -9.32 -18.78
N ILE A 423 8.48 -9.60 -19.99
CA ILE A 423 9.87 -9.44 -20.39
C ILE A 423 9.89 -8.52 -21.60
N GLY A 424 10.80 -7.57 -21.61
CA GLY A 424 10.92 -6.59 -22.70
C GLY A 424 12.32 -6.02 -22.81
N ARG A 425 12.45 -5.07 -23.72
CA ARG A 425 13.67 -4.27 -23.92
C ARG A 425 13.33 -2.80 -24.03
N ALA A 426 14.19 -1.93 -23.53
CA ALA A 426 14.07 -0.50 -23.74
C ALA A 426 14.42 -0.15 -25.20
N VAL A 427 13.66 0.75 -25.81
CA VAL A 427 13.86 1.22 -27.18
C VAL A 427 14.05 2.73 -27.27
N GLU A 428 13.60 3.47 -26.24
CA GLU A 428 13.75 4.92 -26.15
C GLU A 428 13.75 5.34 -24.69
N ILE A 429 14.65 6.24 -24.29
CA ILE A 429 14.60 6.92 -22.99
C ILE A 429 13.93 8.28 -23.22
N LEU A 430 12.85 8.53 -22.46
CA LEU A 430 12.17 9.82 -22.54
C LEU A 430 12.98 10.91 -21.81
N PRO A 431 12.80 12.19 -22.19
CA PRO A 431 13.52 13.29 -21.54
C PRO A 431 13.36 13.27 -20.01
N ARG A 432 14.49 13.30 -19.31
CA ARG A 432 14.51 13.42 -17.85
C ARG A 432 14.04 14.82 -17.44
N PRO A 433 13.27 14.95 -16.34
CA PRO A 433 12.98 16.27 -15.76
C PRO A 433 14.28 17.01 -15.46
N ALA A 434 14.29 18.33 -15.68
CA ALA A 434 15.42 19.14 -15.29
C ALA A 434 15.65 19.08 -13.77
N GLU A 435 16.90 18.91 -13.34
CA GLU A 435 17.24 19.00 -11.93
C GLU A 435 16.83 20.38 -11.40
N ARG A 436 16.04 20.38 -10.33
CA ARG A 436 15.67 21.61 -9.65
C ARG A 436 16.42 21.68 -8.33
N ALA A 437 16.92 22.87 -8.03
CA ALA A 437 17.34 23.18 -6.68
C ALA A 437 16.13 23.03 -5.77
N VAL A 438 16.11 22.02 -4.92
CA VAL A 438 15.04 21.73 -3.98
C VAL A 438 15.09 22.81 -2.89
N ALA A 439 14.33 23.90 -3.06
CA ALA A 439 14.19 24.91 -2.05
C ALA A 439 13.32 24.33 -0.91
N ASN A 440 13.94 24.08 0.24
CA ASN A 440 13.27 23.79 1.52
C ASN A 440 12.12 22.75 1.48
N VAL A 441 12.34 21.60 0.87
CA VAL A 441 11.46 20.46 1.13
C VAL A 441 11.75 20.00 2.56
N PRO A 442 10.74 19.78 3.42
CA PRO A 442 10.95 19.23 4.76
C PRO A 442 11.33 17.75 4.74
N PHE A 443 12.04 17.33 3.69
CA PHE A 443 12.74 16.05 3.61
C PHE A 443 14.05 16.20 4.34
N ILE A 444 14.19 15.48 5.42
CA ILE A 444 15.35 15.58 6.28
C ILE A 444 16.52 14.91 5.59
N ALA A 445 17.45 15.73 5.09
CA ALA A 445 18.84 15.38 5.23
C ALA A 445 19.15 15.51 6.73
N ALA A 446 19.71 14.49 7.36
CA ALA A 446 20.07 14.52 8.76
C ALA A 446 20.89 15.77 9.06
N VAL A 447 20.33 16.69 9.83
CA VAL A 447 21.08 17.82 10.39
C VAL A 447 21.67 17.30 11.69
N PRO A 448 22.99 17.30 11.88
CA PRO A 448 23.60 16.92 13.15
C PRO A 448 23.12 17.91 14.23
N ALA A 449 22.44 17.39 15.25
CA ALA A 449 22.19 18.17 16.47
C ALA A 449 23.49 18.38 17.22
N GLU A 450 23.64 19.52 17.88
CA GLU A 450 24.72 19.72 18.86
C GLU A 450 24.50 18.77 20.05
N GLY A 451 25.18 17.65 20.04
CA GLY A 451 25.11 16.57 21.03
C GLY A 451 25.40 15.22 20.36
N LYS A 452 25.74 14.18 21.13
CA LYS A 452 25.91 12.84 20.58
C LYS A 452 24.52 12.34 20.13
N PRO A 453 24.29 12.06 18.84
CA PRO A 453 23.00 11.56 18.38
C PRO A 453 22.70 10.19 18.99
N HIS A 454 21.46 9.96 19.41
CA HIS A 454 20.99 8.61 19.73
C HIS A 454 20.89 7.79 18.44
N ARG A 455 21.47 6.60 18.40
CA ARG A 455 21.29 5.66 17.30
C ARG A 455 20.01 4.87 17.51
N ILE A 456 19.10 4.97 16.56
CA ILE A 456 17.81 4.33 16.60
C ILE A 456 17.72 3.33 15.44
N ALA A 457 17.48 2.05 15.74
CA ALA A 457 17.07 1.08 14.75
C ALA A 457 15.52 1.01 14.71
N THR A 458 14.98 1.12 13.53
CA THR A 458 13.59 0.79 13.25
C THR A 458 13.56 -0.64 12.77
N GLY A 459 12.79 -1.51 13.44
CA GLY A 459 12.58 -2.89 13.01
C GLY A 459 12.14 -2.92 11.54
N ALA A 460 12.50 -3.98 10.84
CA ALA A 460 12.29 -4.13 9.41
C ALA A 460 10.88 -3.72 8.99
N PRO A 461 10.70 -3.03 7.86
CA PRO A 461 9.39 -2.75 7.35
C PRO A 461 8.65 -4.08 7.18
N LEU A 462 7.40 -4.14 7.67
CA LEU A 462 6.50 -5.25 7.45
C LEU A 462 6.58 -5.64 5.97
N ARG A 463 7.06 -6.86 5.68
CA ARG A 463 6.94 -7.42 4.34
C ARG A 463 5.44 -7.58 4.11
N VAL A 464 4.89 -6.76 3.22
CA VAL A 464 3.53 -6.98 2.72
C VAL A 464 3.57 -8.32 1.99
N LEU A 465 3.10 -9.36 2.65
CA LEU A 465 2.86 -10.63 1.97
C LEU A 465 1.74 -10.38 0.97
N GLY A 466 2.11 -10.36 -0.31
CA GLY A 466 1.20 -10.27 -1.45
C GLY A 466 0.42 -11.56 -1.65
#